data_1fa573c36d887af982babd67607ed5ee
#
_entry.id   1fa573c36d887af982babd67607ed5ee
#
_cell.length_a   1.000
_cell.length_b   1.000
_cell.length_c   1.000
_cell.angle_alpha   90.00
_cell.angle_beta   90.00
_cell.angle_gamma   90.00
#
_symmetry.space_group_name_H-M   'P 1'
#
loop_
_entity.id
_entity.type
_entity.pdbx_description
1 polymer ?
#
loop_
_entity_poly.entity_id
_entity_poly.type
_entity_poly.pdbx_seq_one_letter_code
_entity_poly.pdbx_strand_id
1 'polypeptide(L)'
;MNGDVDREAGRILELGMTTLERVAEAKQVRARMLEMGMRPRTLGQILFEKGYIEEEQLEVLRRDERQFQGQEQIAGYRLLEKLGGGAMGAVYKARQLSLDRDVAIKILAADLAEDPTFVERFLREAKAVAKLNHPNIISGIDVGESEGVKYFVMEYVDGPTVASLLRRGGAMDEERALLVAQQMARALEHAYRNALVHRDLKPENILITRDGVAKVCDLGLVKWEDAPHAPGESSHRMGTPDYISPEQARGDATVDIRSDLYSLGATLFHMIAGHPPFEAGSASAVMAKHLTELPRPLRQLDPSVSPLTEVIVLRLLQKRREDRYQTPTELLQKLDEALKSLQSQRASPPSASAAPSAPVVRRRR
;
A
#
# COMPACT_ATOMS: atom_id res chain seq x y z
N MET A 1 -22.36 14.90 12.37
CA MET A 1 -21.83 14.80 13.74
C MET A 1 -21.21 13.44 14.08
N ASN A 2 -21.68 12.30 13.56
CA ASN A 2 -21.03 11.00 13.82
C ASN A 2 -19.74 10.79 13.01
N GLY A 3 -19.62 11.38 11.80
CA GLY A 3 -18.47 11.18 10.93
C GLY A 3 -17.12 11.66 11.49
N ASP A 4 -17.11 12.74 12.27
CA ASP A 4 -15.88 13.27 12.88
C ASP A 4 -15.36 12.37 14.00
N VAL A 5 -16.27 11.82 14.80
CA VAL A 5 -15.93 10.89 15.89
C VAL A 5 -15.36 9.59 15.36
N ASP A 6 -15.93 9.07 14.28
CA ASP A 6 -15.45 7.82 13.67
C ASP A 6 -14.11 8.02 12.96
N ARG A 7 -13.87 9.19 12.36
CA ARG A 7 -12.61 9.60 11.76
C ARG A 7 -11.51 9.70 12.83
N GLU A 8 -11.75 10.46 13.90
CA GLU A 8 -10.79 10.62 15.01
C GLU A 8 -10.45 9.26 15.64
N ALA A 9 -11.47 8.40 15.84
CA ALA A 9 -11.29 7.05 16.35
C ALA A 9 -10.41 6.19 15.41
N GLY A 10 -10.66 6.23 14.11
CA GLY A 10 -9.86 5.55 13.09
C GLY A 10 -8.39 5.98 13.14
N ARG A 11 -8.16 7.29 13.24
CA ARG A 11 -6.81 7.86 13.29
C ARG A 11 -6.03 7.45 14.54
N ILE A 12 -6.67 7.46 15.69
CA ILE A 12 -6.07 7.02 16.96
C ILE A 12 -5.60 5.56 16.88
N LEU A 13 -6.42 4.70 16.26
CA LEU A 13 -6.10 3.29 16.08
C LEU A 13 -5.02 3.03 15.02
N GLU A 14 -5.05 3.77 13.91
CA GLU A 14 -4.02 3.71 12.87
C GLU A 14 -2.62 4.07 13.40
N LEU A 15 -2.55 5.09 14.25
CA LEU A 15 -1.31 5.53 14.89
C LEU A 15 -0.88 4.62 16.06
N GLY A 16 -1.67 3.60 16.39
CA GLY A 16 -1.35 2.68 17.48
C GLY A 16 -1.30 3.36 18.86
N MET A 17 -1.95 4.52 19.02
CA MET A 17 -1.88 5.32 20.25
C MET A 17 -2.58 4.64 21.44
N THR A 18 -3.62 3.86 21.19
CA THR A 18 -4.36 3.12 22.22
C THR A 18 -5.17 1.97 21.62
N THR A 19 -5.87 1.19 22.46
CA THR A 19 -6.65 0.03 22.05
C THR A 19 -8.06 0.38 21.59
N LEU A 20 -8.69 -0.50 20.80
CA LEU A 20 -10.07 -0.35 20.34
C LEU A 20 -11.06 -0.21 21.51
N GLU A 21 -10.83 -0.94 22.61
CA GLU A 21 -11.68 -0.89 23.81
C GLU A 21 -11.66 0.50 24.46
N ARG A 22 -10.48 1.11 24.60
CA ARG A 22 -10.32 2.46 25.17
C ARG A 22 -10.93 3.54 24.27
N VAL A 23 -10.83 3.37 22.96
CA VAL A 23 -11.52 4.25 22.00
C VAL A 23 -13.04 4.12 22.11
N ALA A 24 -13.56 2.90 22.23
CA ALA A 24 -14.99 2.66 22.45
C ALA A 24 -15.50 3.30 23.77
N GLU A 25 -14.71 3.20 24.84
CA GLU A 25 -15.01 3.87 26.12
C GLU A 25 -15.05 5.40 25.98
N ALA A 26 -14.08 5.97 25.27
CA ALA A 26 -14.05 7.42 25.00
C ALA A 26 -15.27 7.88 24.18
N LYS A 27 -15.71 7.10 23.20
CA LYS A 27 -16.95 7.34 22.44
C LYS A 27 -18.18 7.36 23.33
N GLN A 28 -18.29 6.44 24.30
CA GLN A 28 -19.39 6.39 25.25
C GLN A 28 -19.41 7.62 26.20
N VAL A 29 -18.23 8.04 26.71
CA VAL A 29 -18.11 9.26 27.51
C VAL A 29 -18.57 10.48 26.72
N ARG A 30 -18.13 10.62 25.46
CA ARG A 30 -18.55 11.72 24.59
C ARG A 30 -20.07 11.72 24.34
N ALA A 31 -20.67 10.55 24.10
CA ALA A 31 -22.12 10.42 23.93
C ALA A 31 -22.91 10.90 25.17
N ARG A 32 -22.47 10.48 26.34
CA ARG A 32 -23.09 10.94 27.61
C ARG A 32 -22.96 12.45 27.84
N MET A 33 -21.82 13.06 27.44
CA MET A 33 -21.67 14.53 27.52
C MET A 33 -22.72 15.23 26.64
N LEU A 34 -22.97 14.70 25.43
CA LEU A 34 -23.99 15.24 24.51
C LEU A 34 -25.40 15.09 25.07
N GLU A 35 -25.74 13.92 25.68
CA GLU A 35 -27.02 13.68 26.32
C GLU A 35 -27.28 14.63 27.52
N MET A 36 -26.21 15.01 28.22
CA MET A 36 -26.26 15.97 29.31
C MET A 36 -26.28 17.44 28.90
N GLY A 37 -26.28 17.71 27.57
CA GLY A 37 -26.22 19.07 27.01
C GLY A 37 -24.88 19.76 27.21
N MET A 38 -23.83 19.03 27.53
CA MET A 38 -22.46 19.56 27.65
C MET A 38 -21.78 19.69 26.27
N ARG A 39 -20.86 20.66 26.16
CA ARG A 39 -20.04 20.79 25.00
C ARG A 39 -19.15 19.53 24.88
N PRO A 40 -19.25 18.75 23.78
CA PRO A 40 -18.49 17.50 23.68
C PRO A 40 -17.00 17.81 23.46
N ARG A 41 -16.15 17.07 24.16
CA ARG A 41 -14.69 17.05 23.95
C ARG A 41 -14.34 16.13 22.78
N THR A 42 -13.15 16.26 22.21
CA THR A 42 -12.63 15.31 21.20
C THR A 42 -12.30 13.98 21.85
N LEU A 43 -12.19 12.90 21.06
CA LEU A 43 -11.78 11.60 21.60
C LEU A 43 -10.37 11.66 22.16
N GLY A 44 -9.44 12.37 21.47
CA GLY A 44 -8.07 12.58 21.93
C GLY A 44 -8.03 13.28 23.30
N GLN A 45 -8.84 14.31 23.50
CA GLN A 45 -8.94 14.99 24.80
C GLN A 45 -9.44 14.05 25.91
N ILE A 46 -10.47 13.24 25.63
CA ILE A 46 -11.02 12.28 26.59
C ILE A 46 -10.01 11.18 26.93
N LEU A 47 -9.29 10.67 25.92
CA LEU A 47 -8.27 9.64 26.11
C LEU A 47 -7.08 10.16 26.90
N PHE A 48 -6.65 11.40 26.65
CA PHE A 48 -5.58 12.05 27.43
C PHE A 48 -5.98 12.24 28.90
N GLU A 49 -7.17 12.76 29.16
CA GLU A 49 -7.68 12.96 30.54
C GLU A 49 -7.82 11.65 31.31
N LYS A 50 -8.07 10.53 30.61
CA LYS A 50 -8.09 9.19 31.20
C LYS A 50 -6.69 8.57 31.33
N GLY A 51 -5.64 9.23 30.86
CA GLY A 51 -4.28 8.72 30.88
C GLY A 51 -4.05 7.55 29.91
N TYR A 52 -4.84 7.45 28.82
CA TYR A 52 -4.74 6.41 27.83
C TYR A 52 -3.80 6.77 26.65
N ILE A 53 -3.49 8.06 26.49
CA ILE A 53 -2.51 8.61 25.58
C ILE A 53 -1.69 9.69 26.28
N GLU A 54 -0.49 9.95 25.77
CA GLU A 54 0.43 10.96 26.28
C GLU A 54 0.18 12.33 25.62
N GLU A 55 0.74 13.40 26.22
CA GLU A 55 0.56 14.77 25.72
C GLU A 55 1.10 14.97 24.30
N GLU A 56 2.23 14.32 23.97
CA GLU A 56 2.80 14.33 22.63
C GLU A 56 1.84 13.71 21.59
N GLN A 57 1.16 12.64 21.96
CA GLN A 57 0.16 11.99 21.12
C GLN A 57 -1.08 12.87 20.93
N LEU A 58 -1.53 13.56 21.98
CA LEU A 58 -2.62 14.53 21.88
C LEU A 58 -2.24 15.72 20.97
N GLU A 59 -1.01 16.21 21.03
CA GLU A 59 -0.55 17.28 20.15
C GLU A 59 -0.49 16.85 18.68
N VAL A 60 -0.14 15.60 18.38
CA VAL A 60 -0.23 15.03 17.01
C VAL A 60 -1.68 15.08 16.52
N LEU A 61 -2.66 14.66 17.33
CA LEU A 61 -4.09 14.72 16.98
C LEU A 61 -4.56 16.17 16.78
N ARG A 62 -4.13 17.09 17.64
CA ARG A 62 -4.46 18.52 17.52
C ARG A 62 -3.84 19.18 16.29
N ARG A 63 -2.64 18.77 15.86
CA ARG A 63 -2.03 19.23 14.60
C ARG A 63 -2.82 18.73 13.41
N ASP A 64 -3.20 17.46 13.41
CA ASP A 64 -4.05 16.86 12.37
C ASP A 64 -5.40 17.61 12.27
N GLU A 65 -6.04 17.92 13.40
CA GLU A 65 -7.30 18.69 13.43
C GLU A 65 -7.14 20.13 12.94
N ARG A 66 -6.09 20.85 13.39
CA ARG A 66 -5.81 22.23 12.94
C ARG A 66 -5.51 22.31 11.45
N GLN A 67 -4.76 21.36 10.93
CA GLN A 67 -4.47 21.24 9.50
C GLN A 67 -5.74 20.98 8.68
N PHE A 68 -6.70 20.23 9.25
CA PHE A 68 -7.99 19.97 8.61
C PHE A 68 -8.95 21.18 8.69
N GLN A 69 -9.07 21.84 9.87
CA GLN A 69 -10.00 22.97 10.08
C GLN A 69 -9.57 24.24 9.34
N GLY A 70 -8.28 24.42 9.04
CA GLY A 70 -7.77 25.54 8.24
C GLY A 70 -7.88 25.34 6.73
N GLN A 71 -8.26 24.14 6.26
CA GLN A 71 -8.22 23.74 4.84
C GLN A 71 -9.55 23.19 4.33
N GLU A 72 -10.70 23.75 4.78
CA GLU A 72 -12.01 23.30 4.29
C GLU A 72 -12.18 23.49 2.76
N GLN A 73 -11.38 24.37 2.14
CA GLN A 73 -11.42 24.61 0.71
C GLN A 73 -10.01 24.81 0.14
N ILE A 74 -9.65 24.01 -0.84
CA ILE A 74 -8.62 24.31 -1.82
C ILE A 74 -9.34 24.88 -3.04
N ALA A 75 -8.79 25.87 -3.71
CA ALA A 75 -9.44 26.56 -4.83
C ALA A 75 -10.10 25.58 -5.82
N GLY A 76 -11.45 25.56 -5.87
CA GLY A 76 -12.24 24.68 -6.73
C GLY A 76 -12.54 23.26 -6.16
N TYR A 77 -12.07 22.94 -4.94
CA TYR A 77 -12.27 21.64 -4.30
C TYR A 77 -12.77 21.81 -2.87
N ARG A 78 -13.74 20.98 -2.48
CA ARG A 78 -14.21 20.85 -1.10
C ARG A 78 -13.62 19.57 -0.51
N LEU A 79 -12.80 19.68 0.53
CA LEU A 79 -12.29 18.51 1.26
C LEU A 79 -13.43 17.83 2.02
N LEU A 80 -13.48 16.48 1.97
CA LEU A 80 -14.54 15.68 2.57
C LEU A 80 -14.02 14.86 3.75
N GLU A 81 -13.02 13.99 3.50
CA GLU A 81 -12.46 13.11 4.52
C GLU A 81 -10.97 12.84 4.25
N LYS A 82 -10.21 12.60 5.32
CA LYS A 82 -8.80 12.18 5.22
C LYS A 82 -8.73 10.69 4.89
N LEU A 83 -8.13 10.35 3.77
CA LEU A 83 -7.95 8.96 3.32
C LEU A 83 -6.69 8.32 3.90
N GLY A 84 -5.67 9.12 4.17
CA GLY A 84 -4.40 8.65 4.71
C GLY A 84 -3.40 9.80 4.88
N GLY A 85 -2.23 9.48 5.41
CA GLY A 85 -1.15 10.43 5.56
C GLY A 85 0.18 9.73 5.83
N GLY A 86 1.27 10.44 5.61
CA GLY A 86 2.63 9.96 5.81
C GLY A 86 3.60 11.12 5.94
N ALA A 87 4.90 10.83 5.89
CA ALA A 87 5.96 11.82 6.04
C ALA A 87 5.90 12.97 5.01
N MET A 88 5.33 12.74 3.83
CA MET A 88 5.23 13.74 2.75
C MET A 88 3.95 14.57 2.79
N GLY A 89 3.01 14.26 3.69
CA GLY A 89 1.74 14.97 3.77
C GLY A 89 0.53 14.06 3.91
N ALA A 90 -0.65 14.59 3.58
CA ALA A 90 -1.91 13.90 3.75
C ALA A 90 -2.70 13.79 2.45
N VAL A 91 -3.46 12.70 2.30
CA VAL A 91 -4.37 12.48 1.18
C VAL A 91 -5.81 12.61 1.67
N TYR A 92 -6.61 13.41 0.96
CA TYR A 92 -8.01 13.65 1.27
C TYR A 92 -8.90 13.23 0.11
N LYS A 93 -10.06 12.68 0.42
CA LYS A 93 -11.17 12.67 -0.51
C LYS A 93 -11.73 14.08 -0.59
N ALA A 94 -12.01 14.54 -1.80
CA ALA A 94 -12.56 15.86 -2.04
C ALA A 94 -13.60 15.84 -3.15
N ARG A 95 -14.48 16.87 -3.18
CA ARG A 95 -15.41 17.11 -4.28
C ARG A 95 -14.85 18.19 -5.17
N GLN A 96 -14.59 17.89 -6.43
CA GLN A 96 -14.26 18.87 -7.46
C GLN A 96 -15.54 19.64 -7.81
N LEU A 97 -15.61 20.93 -7.48
CA LEU A 97 -16.85 21.71 -7.58
C LEU A 97 -17.28 21.98 -9.03
N SER A 98 -16.30 22.13 -9.95
CA SER A 98 -16.57 22.45 -11.36
C SER A 98 -17.19 21.31 -12.15
N LEU A 99 -16.87 20.04 -11.80
CA LEU A 99 -17.32 18.83 -12.50
C LEU A 99 -18.21 17.95 -11.63
N ASP A 100 -18.49 18.36 -10.40
CA ASP A 100 -19.30 17.64 -9.42
C ASP A 100 -18.92 16.15 -9.28
N ARG A 101 -17.61 15.85 -9.15
CA ARG A 101 -17.07 14.50 -9.00
C ARG A 101 -16.16 14.38 -7.79
N ASP A 102 -16.04 13.16 -7.26
CA ASP A 102 -15.08 12.84 -6.21
C ASP A 102 -13.69 12.69 -6.79
N VAL A 103 -12.71 13.25 -6.08
CA VAL A 103 -11.26 13.18 -6.39
C VAL A 103 -10.48 12.90 -5.13
N ALA A 104 -9.24 12.44 -5.27
CA ALA A 104 -8.28 12.39 -4.18
C ALA A 104 -7.31 13.56 -4.29
N ILE A 105 -7.01 14.23 -3.18
CA ILE A 105 -6.08 15.36 -3.13
C ILE A 105 -4.96 15.03 -2.15
N LYS A 106 -3.73 14.97 -2.65
CA LYS A 106 -2.52 14.86 -1.85
C LYS A 106 -2.00 16.26 -1.55
N ILE A 107 -1.90 16.59 -0.28
CA ILE A 107 -1.42 17.88 0.22
C ILE A 107 -0.01 17.67 0.75
N LEU A 108 0.93 18.50 0.29
CA LEU A 108 2.30 18.48 0.80
C LEU A 108 2.32 18.98 2.25
N ALA A 109 3.08 18.31 3.11
CA ALA A 109 3.24 18.71 4.50
C ALA A 109 3.85 20.12 4.60
N ALA A 110 3.40 20.92 5.56
CA ALA A 110 3.76 22.34 5.66
C ALA A 110 5.27 22.54 5.86
N ASP A 111 5.91 21.68 6.65
CA ASP A 111 7.36 21.70 6.90
C ASP A 111 8.17 21.39 5.63
N LEU A 112 7.64 20.55 4.73
CA LEU A 112 8.26 20.23 3.44
C LEU A 112 7.96 21.29 2.37
N ALA A 113 6.86 22.02 2.52
CA ALA A 113 6.49 23.10 1.60
C ALA A 113 7.42 24.32 1.71
N GLU A 114 8.17 24.45 2.80
CA GLU A 114 9.17 25.50 3.00
C GLU A 114 10.50 25.20 2.26
N ASP A 115 10.77 23.94 1.92
CA ASP A 115 11.99 23.55 1.19
C ASP A 115 11.70 23.49 -0.33
N PRO A 116 12.30 24.40 -1.14
CA PRO A 116 12.10 24.43 -2.59
C PRO A 116 12.42 23.09 -3.27
N THR A 117 13.35 22.30 -2.73
CA THR A 117 13.77 21.02 -3.28
C THR A 117 12.61 20.00 -3.19
N PHE A 118 11.91 19.94 -2.05
CA PHE A 118 10.74 19.08 -1.89
C PHE A 118 9.57 19.52 -2.75
N VAL A 119 9.32 20.82 -2.85
CA VAL A 119 8.27 21.39 -3.71
C VAL A 119 8.53 21.04 -5.18
N GLU A 120 9.76 21.25 -5.67
CA GLU A 120 10.11 20.92 -7.06
C GLU A 120 9.92 19.42 -7.35
N ARG A 121 10.34 18.56 -6.44
CA ARG A 121 10.18 17.10 -6.55
C ARG A 121 8.70 16.71 -6.56
N PHE A 122 7.90 17.23 -5.63
CA PHE A 122 6.45 16.99 -5.57
C PHE A 122 5.76 17.37 -6.89
N LEU A 123 6.07 18.55 -7.44
CA LEU A 123 5.53 19.00 -8.72
C LEU A 123 6.02 18.16 -9.90
N ARG A 124 7.26 17.71 -9.88
CA ARG A 124 7.83 16.83 -10.90
C ARG A 124 7.13 15.47 -10.90
N GLU A 125 6.91 14.89 -9.73
CA GLU A 125 6.15 13.64 -9.55
C GLU A 125 4.73 13.77 -10.11
N ALA A 126 4.00 14.81 -9.68
CA ALA A 126 2.65 15.07 -10.15
C ALA A 126 2.58 15.19 -11.69
N LYS A 127 3.53 15.93 -12.30
CA LYS A 127 3.61 16.10 -13.77
C LYS A 127 3.95 14.79 -14.49
N ALA A 128 4.76 13.91 -13.88
CA ALA A 128 5.10 12.63 -14.48
C ALA A 128 3.91 11.67 -14.43
N VAL A 129 3.21 11.60 -13.28
CA VAL A 129 1.97 10.79 -13.15
C VAL A 129 0.89 11.29 -14.12
N ALA A 130 0.72 12.60 -14.27
CA ALA A 130 -0.28 13.18 -15.18
C ALA A 130 -0.07 12.82 -16.67
N LYS A 131 1.13 12.39 -17.07
CA LYS A 131 1.42 11.90 -18.42
C LYS A 131 1.02 10.44 -18.65
N LEU A 132 0.81 9.69 -17.58
CA LEU A 132 0.46 8.28 -17.65
C LEU A 132 -1.06 8.11 -17.76
N ASN A 133 -1.49 7.43 -18.80
CA ASN A 133 -2.89 7.06 -18.99
C ASN A 133 -2.97 5.54 -19.15
N HIS A 134 -3.33 4.85 -18.06
CA HIS A 134 -3.40 3.39 -18.05
C HIS A 134 -4.45 2.93 -17.02
N PRO A 135 -5.27 1.90 -17.32
CA PRO A 135 -6.33 1.44 -16.41
C PRO A 135 -5.83 1.01 -15.02
N ASN A 136 -4.59 0.55 -14.92
CA ASN A 136 -3.99 0.08 -13.67
C ASN A 136 -3.07 1.11 -13.00
N ILE A 137 -3.10 2.39 -13.42
CA ILE A 137 -2.39 3.51 -12.80
C ILE A 137 -3.42 4.56 -12.41
N ILE A 138 -3.30 5.15 -11.22
CA ILE A 138 -4.15 6.27 -10.80
C ILE A 138 -3.83 7.47 -11.69
N SER A 139 -4.86 8.06 -12.30
CA SER A 139 -4.72 9.20 -13.20
C SER A 139 -4.49 10.50 -12.41
N GLY A 140 -3.46 11.26 -12.77
CA GLY A 140 -3.30 12.64 -12.32
C GLY A 140 -4.31 13.55 -13.03
N ILE A 141 -4.93 14.47 -12.27
CA ILE A 141 -5.97 15.36 -12.78
C ILE A 141 -5.46 16.80 -12.82
N ASP A 142 -4.87 17.27 -11.72
CA ASP A 142 -4.44 18.66 -11.57
C ASP A 142 -3.32 18.77 -10.54
N VAL A 143 -2.56 19.86 -10.61
CA VAL A 143 -1.54 20.19 -9.61
C VAL A 143 -1.55 21.70 -9.42
N GLY A 144 -1.54 22.15 -8.18
CA GLY A 144 -1.66 23.56 -7.89
C GLY A 144 -1.15 23.99 -6.52
N GLU A 145 -1.39 25.27 -6.28
CA GLU A 145 -1.14 25.93 -5.01
C GLU A 145 -2.36 26.79 -4.64
N SER A 146 -2.78 26.72 -3.40
CA SER A 146 -3.83 27.56 -2.85
C SER A 146 -3.43 28.03 -1.45
N GLU A 147 -3.34 29.33 -1.23
CA GLU A 147 -2.97 29.94 0.06
C GLU A 147 -1.65 29.39 0.65
N GLY A 148 -0.65 29.14 -0.21
CA GLY A 148 0.65 28.57 0.18
C GLY A 148 0.66 27.05 0.30
N VAL A 149 -0.49 26.38 0.18
CA VAL A 149 -0.63 24.92 0.24
C VAL A 149 -0.42 24.33 -1.14
N LYS A 150 0.60 23.47 -1.29
CA LYS A 150 0.86 22.72 -2.52
C LYS A 150 0.02 21.45 -2.52
N TYR A 151 -0.68 21.18 -3.62
CA TYR A 151 -1.53 20.01 -3.73
C TYR A 151 -1.45 19.35 -5.11
N PHE A 152 -1.72 18.04 -5.12
CA PHE A 152 -1.88 17.23 -6.32
C PHE A 152 -3.24 16.54 -6.30
N VAL A 153 -4.01 16.72 -7.34
CA VAL A 153 -5.34 16.12 -7.53
C VAL A 153 -5.24 14.92 -8.42
N MET A 154 -5.83 13.82 -7.99
CA MET A 154 -5.82 12.56 -8.71
C MET A 154 -7.17 11.86 -8.66
N GLU A 155 -7.34 10.84 -9.46
CA GLU A 155 -8.50 9.96 -9.47
C GLU A 155 -8.78 9.41 -8.06
N TYR A 156 -10.02 9.53 -7.60
CA TYR A 156 -10.48 8.85 -6.39
C TYR A 156 -10.91 7.42 -6.73
N VAL A 157 -10.31 6.46 -6.05
CA VAL A 157 -10.67 5.04 -6.17
C VAL A 157 -11.47 4.64 -4.93
N ASP A 158 -12.75 4.32 -5.14
CA ASP A 158 -13.62 3.82 -4.08
C ASP A 158 -13.38 2.32 -3.86
N GLY A 159 -12.39 2.02 -3.05
CA GLY A 159 -12.01 0.64 -2.77
C GLY A 159 -10.88 0.51 -1.77
N PRO A 160 -10.67 -0.69 -1.21
CA PRO A 160 -9.63 -0.96 -0.25
C PRO A 160 -8.24 -1.02 -0.90
N THR A 161 -7.20 -0.74 -0.14
CA THR A 161 -5.83 -1.11 -0.52
C THR A 161 -5.61 -2.62 -0.35
N VAL A 162 -4.66 -3.18 -1.10
CA VAL A 162 -4.22 -4.57 -0.90
C VAL A 162 -3.77 -4.80 0.54
N ALA A 163 -3.05 -3.84 1.14
CA ALA A 163 -2.67 -3.91 2.55
C ALA A 163 -3.87 -4.02 3.49
N SER A 164 -4.96 -3.26 3.23
CA SER A 164 -6.17 -3.35 4.05
C SER A 164 -6.90 -4.69 3.89
N LEU A 165 -6.86 -5.28 2.70
CA LEU A 165 -7.41 -6.62 2.45
C LEU A 165 -6.63 -7.68 3.21
N LEU A 166 -5.30 -7.62 3.17
CA LEU A 166 -4.41 -8.54 3.89
C LEU A 166 -4.61 -8.45 5.41
N ARG A 167 -4.69 -7.24 5.97
CA ARG A 167 -4.95 -7.06 7.42
C ARG A 167 -6.30 -7.62 7.88
N ARG A 168 -7.32 -7.61 7.01
CA ARG A 168 -8.68 -8.10 7.34
C ARG A 168 -8.86 -9.59 7.11
N GLY A 169 -8.27 -10.10 6.03
CA GLY A 169 -8.54 -11.45 5.52
C GLY A 169 -7.32 -12.39 5.56
N GLY A 170 -6.14 -11.91 5.92
CA GLY A 170 -4.91 -12.71 5.80
C GLY A 170 -4.50 -12.91 4.34
N ALA A 171 -4.02 -14.11 4.03
CA ALA A 171 -3.59 -14.49 2.68
C ALA A 171 -4.72 -14.41 1.66
N MET A 172 -4.38 -14.06 0.43
CA MET A 172 -5.30 -14.07 -0.71
C MET A 172 -5.28 -15.44 -1.40
N ASP A 173 -6.39 -15.77 -2.07
CA ASP A 173 -6.40 -16.88 -3.05
C ASP A 173 -5.35 -16.64 -4.14
N GLU A 174 -4.64 -17.71 -4.53
CA GLU A 174 -3.52 -17.66 -5.47
C GLU A 174 -3.92 -17.00 -6.80
N GLU A 175 -5.07 -17.38 -7.38
CA GLU A 175 -5.53 -16.83 -8.66
C GLU A 175 -5.78 -15.32 -8.54
N ARG A 176 -6.41 -14.88 -7.45
CA ARG A 176 -6.66 -13.46 -7.18
C ARG A 176 -5.35 -12.70 -7.01
N ALA A 177 -4.37 -13.23 -6.30
CA ALA A 177 -3.05 -12.61 -6.13
C ALA A 177 -2.31 -12.48 -7.47
N LEU A 178 -2.35 -13.53 -8.31
CA LEU A 178 -1.77 -13.48 -9.66
C LEU A 178 -2.46 -12.48 -10.58
N LEU A 179 -3.80 -12.35 -10.52
CA LEU A 179 -4.54 -11.34 -11.28
C LEU A 179 -4.15 -9.91 -10.88
N VAL A 180 -3.97 -9.65 -9.58
CA VAL A 180 -3.45 -8.35 -9.11
C VAL A 180 -2.02 -8.15 -9.61
N ALA A 181 -1.14 -9.15 -9.47
CA ALA A 181 0.23 -9.07 -9.95
C ALA A 181 0.32 -8.83 -11.47
N GLN A 182 -0.54 -9.47 -12.26
CA GLN A 182 -0.63 -9.26 -13.70
C GLN A 182 -1.01 -7.80 -14.04
N GLN A 183 -1.99 -7.25 -13.32
CA GLN A 183 -2.39 -5.85 -13.51
C GLN A 183 -1.29 -4.87 -13.12
N MET A 184 -0.57 -5.14 -12.02
CA MET A 184 0.60 -4.35 -11.64
C MET A 184 1.75 -4.48 -12.65
N ALA A 185 2.01 -5.66 -13.19
CA ALA A 185 3.00 -5.84 -14.24
C ALA A 185 2.65 -5.04 -15.52
N ARG A 186 1.35 -4.92 -15.88
CA ARG A 186 0.90 -4.04 -16.98
C ARG A 186 1.13 -2.57 -16.68
N ALA A 187 0.86 -2.14 -15.44
CA ALA A 187 1.15 -0.78 -14.99
C ALA A 187 2.65 -0.46 -15.08
N LEU A 188 3.49 -1.38 -14.59
CA LEU A 188 4.94 -1.26 -14.66
C LEU A 188 5.48 -1.28 -16.11
N GLU A 189 4.86 -2.06 -17.01
CA GLU A 189 5.22 -2.03 -18.44
C GLU A 189 4.91 -0.67 -19.06
N HIS A 190 3.76 -0.08 -18.72
CA HIS A 190 3.41 1.27 -19.19
C HIS A 190 4.38 2.33 -18.63
N ALA A 191 4.71 2.28 -17.34
CA ALA A 191 5.69 3.17 -16.72
C ALA A 191 7.08 3.00 -17.37
N TYR A 192 7.54 1.77 -17.56
CA TYR A 192 8.82 1.46 -18.20
C TYR A 192 8.93 2.03 -19.60
N ARG A 193 7.88 1.92 -20.44
CA ARG A 193 7.83 2.53 -21.77
C ARG A 193 7.92 4.05 -21.77
N ASN A 194 7.55 4.67 -20.64
CA ASN A 194 7.66 6.11 -20.39
C ASN A 194 8.93 6.50 -19.62
N ALA A 195 9.92 5.61 -19.51
CA ALA A 195 11.18 5.78 -18.79
C ALA A 195 10.99 6.14 -17.31
N LEU A 196 9.94 5.59 -16.67
CA LEU A 196 9.61 5.80 -15.27
C LEU A 196 9.81 4.50 -14.47
N VAL A 197 10.30 4.66 -13.24
CA VAL A 197 10.45 3.59 -12.24
C VAL A 197 9.64 3.99 -11.02
N HIS A 198 8.83 3.06 -10.50
CA HIS A 198 7.92 3.33 -9.38
C HIS A 198 8.65 3.52 -8.04
N ARG A 199 9.63 2.67 -7.75
CA ARG A 199 10.52 2.69 -6.57
C ARG A 199 9.87 2.44 -5.21
N ASP A 200 8.53 2.42 -5.10
CA ASP A 200 7.81 2.20 -3.83
C ASP A 200 6.56 1.33 -4.02
N LEU A 201 6.68 0.26 -4.85
CA LEU A 201 5.57 -0.67 -5.04
C LEU A 201 5.40 -1.54 -3.80
N LYS A 202 4.19 -1.48 -3.20
CA LYS A 202 3.84 -2.22 -1.98
C LYS A 202 2.32 -2.33 -1.85
N PRO A 203 1.80 -3.20 -0.97
CA PRO A 203 0.35 -3.40 -0.79
C PRO A 203 -0.44 -2.14 -0.42
N GLU A 204 0.18 -1.18 0.27
CA GLU A 204 -0.42 0.11 0.62
C GLU A 204 -0.72 0.97 -0.61
N ASN A 205 0.12 0.86 -1.64
CA ASN A 205 0.07 1.65 -2.86
C ASN A 205 -0.72 0.97 -3.99
N ILE A 206 -1.44 -0.12 -3.71
CA ILE A 206 -2.30 -0.83 -4.67
C ILE A 206 -3.74 -0.77 -4.17
N LEU A 207 -4.61 -0.06 -4.87
CA LEU A 207 -6.04 0.01 -4.60
C LEU A 207 -6.79 -0.97 -5.50
N ILE A 208 -7.87 -1.54 -4.97
CA ILE A 208 -8.75 -2.44 -5.73
C ILE A 208 -10.11 -1.79 -5.86
N THR A 209 -10.55 -1.49 -7.09
CA THR A 209 -11.89 -0.96 -7.34
C THR A 209 -12.97 -1.99 -6.99
N ARG A 210 -14.24 -1.55 -6.90
CA ARG A 210 -15.38 -2.45 -6.68
C ARG A 210 -15.50 -3.55 -7.75
N ASP A 211 -15.07 -3.24 -8.98
CA ASP A 211 -15.08 -4.17 -10.11
C ASP A 211 -13.82 -5.06 -10.19
N GLY A 212 -12.96 -5.02 -9.16
CA GLY A 212 -11.77 -5.86 -9.09
C GLY A 212 -10.56 -5.36 -9.90
N VAL A 213 -10.60 -4.13 -10.41
CA VAL A 213 -9.45 -3.53 -11.10
C VAL A 213 -8.44 -3.04 -10.09
N ALA A 214 -7.20 -3.51 -10.19
CA ALA A 214 -6.10 -3.04 -9.37
C ALA A 214 -5.48 -1.77 -9.99
N LYS A 215 -5.28 -0.74 -9.18
CA LYS A 215 -4.65 0.52 -9.59
C LYS A 215 -3.50 0.86 -8.65
N VAL A 216 -2.33 1.15 -9.20
CA VAL A 216 -1.18 1.61 -8.42
C VAL A 216 -1.23 3.13 -8.27
N CYS A 217 -0.93 3.60 -7.05
CA CYS A 217 -0.76 5.01 -6.71
C CYS A 217 0.66 5.28 -6.20
N ASP A 218 0.96 6.57 -5.94
CA ASP A 218 2.21 7.03 -5.37
C ASP A 218 3.44 6.49 -6.12
N LEU A 219 3.50 6.80 -7.45
CA LEU A 219 4.72 6.59 -8.24
C LEU A 219 5.86 7.35 -7.56
N GLY A 220 6.67 6.63 -6.77
CA GLY A 220 7.73 7.17 -5.93
C GLY A 220 8.92 7.70 -6.73
N LEU A 221 8.66 8.68 -7.63
CA LEU A 221 9.69 9.40 -8.38
C LEU A 221 10.66 10.16 -7.46
N VAL A 222 10.31 10.24 -6.17
CA VAL A 222 11.04 10.97 -5.16
C VAL A 222 11.37 10.05 -4.00
N LYS A 223 12.29 9.12 -4.18
CA LYS A 223 12.99 8.58 -3.02
C LYS A 223 14.16 9.50 -2.65
N TRP A 224 14.36 9.61 -1.35
CA TRP A 224 15.33 10.38 -0.60
C TRP A 224 16.82 10.20 -1.00
N GLU A 225 17.13 9.45 -2.05
CA GLU A 225 18.49 9.09 -2.47
C GLU A 225 19.33 10.28 -2.96
N ASP A 226 18.68 11.41 -3.31
CA ASP A 226 19.37 12.65 -3.73
C ASP A 226 19.46 13.72 -2.62
N ALA A 227 18.93 13.47 -1.42
CA ALA A 227 19.17 14.37 -0.30
C ALA A 227 20.51 14.00 0.37
N PRO A 228 21.44 14.94 0.56
CA PRO A 228 22.64 14.66 1.35
C PRO A 228 22.19 14.24 2.74
N HIS A 229 22.46 12.98 3.11
CA HIS A 229 22.20 12.48 4.45
C HIS A 229 23.14 13.22 5.41
N ALA A 230 22.58 14.09 6.26
CA ALA A 230 23.33 14.57 7.40
C ALA A 230 23.63 13.35 8.30
N PRO A 231 24.90 13.16 8.73
CA PRO A 231 25.24 12.06 9.62
C PRO A 231 24.45 12.21 10.92
N GLY A 232 23.50 11.32 11.20
CA GLY A 232 22.70 11.30 12.42
C GLY A 232 21.20 11.51 12.27
N GLU A 233 20.67 11.80 11.08
CA GLU A 233 19.23 11.83 10.87
C GLU A 233 18.69 10.39 10.77
N SER A 234 17.99 10.03 11.83
CA SER A 234 17.47 8.70 12.12
C SER A 234 16.50 8.20 11.06
N SER A 235 16.58 6.91 10.82
CA SER A 235 15.76 6.01 10.03
C SER A 235 14.22 6.11 10.21
N HIS A 236 13.72 7.08 10.96
CA HIS A 236 12.29 7.24 11.30
C HIS A 236 11.41 7.80 10.16
N ARG A 237 12.02 8.25 9.05
CA ARG A 237 11.29 8.74 7.86
C ARG A 237 11.24 7.72 6.70
N MET A 238 11.90 6.58 6.85
CA MET A 238 11.85 5.50 5.85
C MET A 238 10.62 4.64 6.13
N GLY A 239 9.73 4.52 5.15
CA GLY A 239 8.60 3.58 5.20
C GLY A 239 9.09 2.15 5.47
N THR A 240 8.18 1.25 5.82
CA THR A 240 8.46 -0.15 6.12
C THR A 240 9.30 -0.79 5.00
N PRO A 241 10.51 -1.31 5.27
CA PRO A 241 11.42 -1.81 4.23
C PRO A 241 11.04 -3.20 3.70
N ASP A 242 9.84 -3.71 3.99
CA ASP A 242 9.40 -5.08 3.73
C ASP A 242 9.35 -5.45 2.24
N TYR A 243 9.40 -4.46 1.36
CA TYR A 243 9.30 -4.63 -0.09
C TYR A 243 10.47 -4.00 -0.85
N ILE A 244 11.48 -3.51 -0.12
CA ILE A 244 12.63 -2.81 -0.70
C ILE A 244 13.50 -3.75 -1.53
N SER A 245 13.97 -3.32 -2.70
CA SER A 245 14.91 -4.12 -3.47
C SER A 245 16.32 -4.10 -2.87
N PRO A 246 17.14 -5.14 -3.11
CA PRO A 246 18.53 -5.19 -2.65
C PRO A 246 19.37 -3.98 -3.06
N GLU A 247 19.22 -3.50 -4.30
CA GLU A 247 19.92 -2.32 -4.80
C GLU A 247 19.46 -1.04 -4.12
N GLN A 248 18.19 -0.91 -3.81
CA GLN A 248 17.70 0.21 -3.00
C GLN A 248 18.18 0.14 -1.56
N ALA A 249 18.20 -1.06 -0.96
CA ALA A 249 18.70 -1.25 0.40
C ALA A 249 20.22 -0.96 0.53
N ARG A 250 20.99 -1.12 -0.58
CA ARG A 250 22.41 -0.71 -0.64
C ARG A 250 22.60 0.78 -0.90
N GLY A 251 21.57 1.51 -1.35
CA GLY A 251 21.71 2.89 -1.83
C GLY A 251 22.44 2.97 -3.18
N ASP A 252 22.26 1.95 -4.05
CA ASP A 252 22.89 1.96 -5.37
C ASP A 252 22.39 3.16 -6.20
N ALA A 253 23.27 3.91 -6.82
CA ALA A 253 22.95 5.11 -7.61
C ALA A 253 22.05 4.81 -8.83
N THR A 254 22.01 3.57 -9.30
CA THR A 254 21.20 3.15 -10.45
C THR A 254 20.13 2.16 -10.03
N VAL A 255 18.90 2.67 -9.88
CA VAL A 255 17.68 1.88 -9.63
C VAL A 255 16.87 1.87 -10.93
N ASP A 256 16.56 0.67 -11.45
CA ASP A 256 15.79 0.49 -12.68
C ASP A 256 14.51 -0.33 -12.48
N ILE A 257 13.80 -0.63 -13.54
CA ILE A 257 12.52 -1.37 -13.51
C ILE A 257 12.61 -2.72 -12.79
N ARG A 258 13.78 -3.35 -12.75
CA ARG A 258 14.00 -4.64 -12.08
C ARG A 258 13.89 -4.52 -10.55
N SER A 259 14.02 -3.30 -10.00
CA SER A 259 13.71 -3.02 -8.59
C SER A 259 12.21 -3.08 -8.34
N ASP A 260 11.38 -2.51 -9.22
CA ASP A 260 9.93 -2.60 -9.11
C ASP A 260 9.44 -4.05 -9.28
N LEU A 261 10.08 -4.82 -10.17
CA LEU A 261 9.79 -6.25 -10.33
C LEU A 261 10.10 -7.03 -9.05
N TYR A 262 11.18 -6.70 -8.33
CA TYR A 262 11.48 -7.29 -7.03
C TYR A 262 10.40 -6.92 -6.00
N SER A 263 10.03 -5.65 -5.90
CA SER A 263 9.00 -5.15 -4.99
C SER A 263 7.62 -5.78 -5.28
N LEU A 264 7.32 -6.00 -6.58
CA LEU A 264 6.14 -6.77 -7.00
C LEU A 264 6.23 -8.23 -6.54
N GLY A 265 7.40 -8.83 -6.60
CA GLY A 265 7.66 -10.19 -6.09
C GLY A 265 7.42 -10.30 -4.58
N ALA A 266 7.92 -9.31 -3.80
CA ALA A 266 7.69 -9.24 -2.37
C ALA A 266 6.21 -9.02 -2.02
N THR A 267 5.53 -8.18 -2.79
CA THR A 267 4.09 -7.94 -2.67
C THR A 267 3.27 -9.19 -3.01
N LEU A 268 3.60 -9.89 -4.09
CA LEU A 268 2.94 -11.15 -4.49
C LEU A 268 3.16 -12.25 -3.45
N PHE A 269 4.39 -12.36 -2.93
CA PHE A 269 4.69 -13.28 -1.81
C PHE A 269 3.77 -12.98 -0.63
N HIS A 270 3.67 -11.69 -0.21
CA HIS A 270 2.82 -11.29 0.92
C HIS A 270 1.34 -11.57 0.64
N MET A 271 0.86 -11.31 -0.57
CA MET A 271 -0.53 -11.62 -0.92
C MET A 271 -0.87 -13.10 -0.77
N ILE A 272 0.06 -14.00 -1.11
CA ILE A 272 -0.16 -15.45 -1.05
C ILE A 272 0.14 -16.01 0.34
N ALA A 273 1.24 -15.59 0.98
CA ALA A 273 1.67 -16.11 2.28
C ALA A 273 0.92 -15.49 3.47
N GLY A 274 0.30 -14.29 3.29
CA GLY A 274 -0.33 -13.52 4.37
C GLY A 274 0.65 -12.70 5.22
N HIS A 275 1.95 -12.76 4.94
CA HIS A 275 3.01 -11.99 5.59
C HIS A 275 4.12 -11.66 4.58
N PRO A 276 4.94 -10.61 4.79
CA PRO A 276 6.04 -10.28 3.90
C PRO A 276 7.11 -11.39 3.85
N PRO A 277 7.97 -11.41 2.80
CA PRO A 277 8.99 -12.45 2.65
C PRO A 277 10.03 -12.45 3.75
N PHE A 278 10.28 -11.31 4.38
CA PHE A 278 11.24 -11.15 5.47
C PHE A 278 10.64 -10.31 6.59
N GLU A 279 10.79 -10.80 7.82
CA GLU A 279 10.40 -10.13 9.05
C GLU A 279 11.57 -10.12 10.03
N ALA A 280 11.75 -9.01 10.76
CA ALA A 280 12.78 -8.88 11.80
C ALA A 280 12.38 -7.81 12.82
N GLY A 281 13.08 -7.76 13.94
CA GLY A 281 12.81 -6.81 15.03
C GLY A 281 13.18 -5.35 14.74
N SER A 282 13.79 -5.04 13.59
CA SER A 282 14.13 -3.67 13.19
C SER A 282 14.16 -3.51 11.67
N ALA A 283 13.93 -2.28 11.19
CA ALA A 283 13.99 -1.93 9.78
C ALA A 283 15.34 -2.28 9.14
N SER A 284 16.44 -2.03 9.83
CA SER A 284 17.79 -2.36 9.36
C SER A 284 18.00 -3.88 9.23
N ALA A 285 17.43 -4.68 10.14
CA ALA A 285 17.50 -6.14 10.04
C ALA A 285 16.65 -6.69 8.89
N VAL A 286 15.47 -6.09 8.60
CA VAL A 286 14.68 -6.44 7.41
C VAL A 286 15.45 -6.12 6.14
N MET A 287 16.07 -4.91 6.04
CA MET A 287 16.92 -4.55 4.90
C MET A 287 18.09 -5.52 4.71
N ALA A 288 18.76 -5.93 5.80
CA ALA A 288 19.84 -6.92 5.73
C ALA A 288 19.36 -8.26 5.14
N LYS A 289 18.16 -8.71 5.50
CA LYS A 289 17.56 -9.92 4.92
C LYS A 289 17.25 -9.76 3.42
N HIS A 290 16.75 -8.62 3.00
CA HIS A 290 16.58 -8.32 1.57
C HIS A 290 17.90 -8.39 0.80
N LEU A 291 19.01 -8.04 1.42
CA LEU A 291 20.34 -8.13 0.82
C LEU A 291 20.88 -9.56 0.70
N THR A 292 20.64 -10.40 1.70
CA THR A 292 21.43 -11.64 1.89
C THR A 292 20.60 -12.93 1.95
N GLU A 293 19.36 -12.89 2.47
CA GLU A 293 18.56 -14.09 2.70
C GLU A 293 17.65 -14.40 1.51
N LEU A 294 17.51 -15.69 1.18
CA LEU A 294 16.47 -16.16 0.25
C LEU A 294 15.13 -16.25 0.97
N PRO A 295 14.02 -15.94 0.32
CA PRO A 295 12.71 -16.12 0.92
C PRO A 295 12.40 -17.60 1.10
N ARG A 296 11.63 -17.93 2.12
CA ARG A 296 11.11 -19.29 2.27
C ARG A 296 10.22 -19.62 1.07
N PRO A 297 10.40 -20.80 0.40
CA PRO A 297 9.53 -21.18 -0.71
C PRO A 297 8.06 -21.19 -0.31
N LEU A 298 7.17 -20.65 -1.15
CA LEU A 298 5.73 -20.57 -0.87
C LEU A 298 5.10 -21.94 -0.62
N ARG A 299 5.51 -22.97 -1.36
CA ARG A 299 5.00 -24.34 -1.22
C ARG A 299 5.46 -25.05 0.07
N GLN A 300 6.44 -24.51 0.77
CA GLN A 300 6.76 -24.94 2.14
C GLN A 300 5.84 -24.30 3.18
N LEU A 301 5.22 -23.17 2.85
CA LEU A 301 4.22 -22.49 3.68
C LEU A 301 2.83 -23.07 3.40
N ASP A 302 2.48 -23.19 2.12
CA ASP A 302 1.24 -23.77 1.63
C ASP A 302 1.51 -24.69 0.43
N PRO A 303 1.46 -26.01 0.59
CA PRO A 303 1.66 -26.98 -0.49
C PRO A 303 0.65 -26.88 -1.64
N SER A 304 -0.49 -26.19 -1.45
CA SER A 304 -1.51 -26.00 -2.49
C SER A 304 -1.11 -24.99 -3.55
N VAL A 305 -0.13 -24.11 -3.26
CA VAL A 305 0.42 -23.15 -4.22
C VAL A 305 1.02 -23.87 -5.42
N SER A 306 0.71 -23.40 -6.62
CA SER A 306 1.19 -24.02 -7.85
C SER A 306 2.72 -23.88 -8.01
N PRO A 307 3.39 -24.89 -8.60
CA PRO A 307 4.84 -24.82 -8.85
C PRO A 307 5.23 -23.61 -9.73
N LEU A 308 4.38 -23.20 -10.68
CA LEU A 308 4.65 -22.08 -11.56
C LEU A 308 4.65 -20.75 -10.77
N THR A 309 3.71 -20.55 -9.89
CA THR A 309 3.66 -19.37 -9.03
C THR A 309 4.88 -19.27 -8.11
N GLU A 310 5.27 -20.38 -7.49
CA GLU A 310 6.49 -20.41 -6.67
C GLU A 310 7.74 -20.01 -7.49
N VAL A 311 7.91 -20.57 -8.68
CA VAL A 311 9.03 -20.23 -9.58
C VAL A 311 9.02 -18.75 -9.95
N ILE A 312 7.85 -18.19 -10.26
CA ILE A 312 7.70 -16.76 -10.58
C ILE A 312 8.17 -15.91 -9.40
N VAL A 313 7.66 -16.17 -8.20
CA VAL A 313 7.97 -15.40 -7.00
C VAL A 313 9.45 -15.52 -6.63
N LEU A 314 10.02 -16.72 -6.65
CA LEU A 314 11.44 -16.93 -6.35
C LEU A 314 12.36 -16.25 -7.36
N ARG A 315 11.98 -16.18 -8.64
CA ARG A 315 12.75 -15.47 -9.66
C ARG A 315 12.65 -13.96 -9.48
N LEU A 316 11.51 -13.41 -9.13
CA LEU A 316 11.34 -11.98 -8.82
C LEU A 316 12.21 -11.56 -7.62
N LEU A 317 12.33 -12.43 -6.60
CA LEU A 317 13.06 -12.18 -5.36
C LEU A 317 14.56 -12.53 -5.41
N GLN A 318 15.11 -12.80 -6.60
CA GLN A 318 16.56 -12.99 -6.76
C GLN A 318 17.33 -11.72 -6.34
N LYS A 319 18.46 -11.91 -5.66
CA LYS A 319 19.24 -10.81 -5.09
C LYS A 319 19.96 -10.00 -6.18
N ARG A 320 20.53 -10.70 -7.14
CA ARG A 320 21.12 -10.06 -8.31
C ARG A 320 20.00 -9.72 -9.30
N ARG A 321 19.95 -8.47 -9.74
CA ARG A 321 18.92 -8.01 -10.70
C ARG A 321 19.02 -8.70 -12.07
N GLU A 322 20.21 -9.20 -12.42
CA GLU A 322 20.46 -9.94 -13.67
C GLU A 322 19.74 -11.31 -13.68
N ASP A 323 19.48 -11.88 -12.51
CA ASP A 323 18.85 -13.20 -12.37
C ASP A 323 17.30 -13.10 -12.31
N ARG A 324 16.75 -11.87 -12.25
CA ARG A 324 15.30 -11.59 -12.27
C ARG A 324 14.75 -11.62 -13.70
N TYR A 325 13.44 -11.36 -13.83
CA TYR A 325 12.88 -10.94 -15.12
C TYR A 325 13.49 -9.60 -15.51
N GLN A 326 13.86 -9.45 -16.77
CA GLN A 326 14.54 -8.24 -17.23
C GLN A 326 13.56 -7.15 -17.65
N THR A 327 12.33 -7.51 -18.00
CA THR A 327 11.26 -6.58 -18.37
C THR A 327 9.92 -7.01 -17.77
N PRO A 328 8.99 -6.07 -17.57
CA PRO A 328 7.62 -6.42 -17.20
C PRO A 328 6.91 -7.30 -18.23
N THR A 329 7.25 -7.17 -19.52
CA THR A 329 6.71 -8.01 -20.60
C THR A 329 7.09 -9.49 -20.42
N GLU A 330 8.34 -9.77 -20.05
CA GLU A 330 8.78 -11.15 -19.73
C GLU A 330 8.01 -11.73 -18.56
N LEU A 331 7.80 -10.93 -17.50
CA LEU A 331 6.99 -11.34 -16.35
C LEU A 331 5.54 -11.60 -16.74
N LEU A 332 4.92 -10.72 -17.53
CA LEU A 332 3.52 -10.87 -17.97
C LEU A 332 3.27 -12.21 -18.65
N GLN A 333 4.18 -12.65 -19.53
CA GLN A 333 4.07 -13.95 -20.20
C GLN A 333 4.01 -15.09 -19.17
N LYS A 334 4.81 -15.04 -18.11
CA LYS A 334 4.84 -16.08 -17.07
C LYS A 334 3.62 -16.05 -16.16
N LEU A 335 3.12 -14.86 -15.85
CA LEU A 335 1.85 -14.72 -15.11
C LEU A 335 0.66 -15.25 -15.92
N ASP A 336 0.63 -15.01 -17.24
CA ASP A 336 -0.40 -15.55 -18.13
C ASP A 336 -0.35 -17.08 -18.20
N GLU A 337 0.86 -17.68 -18.28
CA GLU A 337 1.05 -19.13 -18.23
C GLU A 337 0.53 -19.73 -16.91
N ALA A 338 0.86 -19.09 -15.76
CA ALA A 338 0.42 -19.56 -14.45
C ALA A 338 -1.10 -19.48 -14.30
N LEU A 339 -1.73 -18.37 -14.68
CA LEU A 339 -3.18 -18.20 -14.62
C LEU A 339 -3.91 -19.21 -15.49
N LYS A 340 -3.46 -19.44 -16.73
CA LYS A 340 -4.03 -20.47 -17.61
C LYS A 340 -3.91 -21.88 -17.03
N SER A 341 -2.77 -22.19 -16.39
CA SER A 341 -2.57 -23.50 -15.74
C SER A 341 -3.55 -23.72 -14.59
N LEU A 342 -3.75 -22.70 -13.72
CA LEU A 342 -4.71 -22.78 -12.61
C LEU A 342 -6.14 -22.98 -13.11
N GLN A 343 -6.54 -22.23 -14.13
CA GLN A 343 -7.89 -22.34 -14.73
C GLN A 343 -8.14 -23.72 -15.35
N SER A 344 -7.13 -24.28 -16.03
CA SER A 344 -7.21 -25.62 -16.60
C SER A 344 -7.33 -26.71 -15.53
N GLN A 345 -6.63 -26.58 -14.40
CA GLN A 345 -6.73 -27.51 -13.28
C GLN A 345 -8.12 -27.48 -12.62
N ARG A 346 -8.72 -26.29 -12.48
CA ARG A 346 -10.10 -26.15 -11.93
C ARG A 346 -11.18 -26.65 -12.90
N ALA A 347 -10.95 -26.57 -14.21
CA ALA A 347 -11.88 -27.05 -15.23
C ALA A 347 -11.87 -28.57 -15.41
N SER A 348 -10.80 -29.25 -14.98
CA SER A 348 -10.69 -30.72 -15.07
C SER A 348 -11.42 -31.34 -13.87
N PRO A 349 -12.43 -32.21 -14.06
CA PRO A 349 -13.06 -32.92 -12.93
C PRO A 349 -12.03 -33.77 -12.22
N PRO A 350 -12.14 -33.96 -10.87
CA PRO A 350 -11.21 -34.80 -10.14
C PRO A 350 -11.21 -36.18 -10.77
N SER A 351 -10.05 -36.63 -11.27
CA SER A 351 -9.85 -37.99 -11.74
C SER A 351 -10.30 -38.92 -10.62
N ALA A 352 -11.34 -39.70 -10.89
CA ALA A 352 -11.84 -40.71 -9.97
C ALA A 352 -10.64 -41.67 -9.63
N SER A 353 -10.07 -41.46 -8.47
CA SER A 353 -9.04 -42.34 -7.91
C SER A 353 -9.58 -43.75 -7.97
N ALA A 354 -8.88 -44.61 -8.68
CA ALA A 354 -9.18 -46.02 -8.82
C ALA A 354 -9.56 -46.62 -7.46
N ALA A 355 -10.80 -47.06 -7.32
CA ALA A 355 -11.25 -47.81 -6.20
C ALA A 355 -10.32 -49.05 -6.05
N PRO A 356 -9.83 -49.37 -4.84
CA PRO A 356 -9.03 -50.58 -4.66
C PRO A 356 -9.87 -51.80 -5.04
N SER A 357 -9.39 -52.54 -6.04
CA SER A 357 -9.97 -53.82 -6.46
C SER A 357 -10.07 -54.77 -5.26
N ALA A 358 -11.29 -55.15 -4.92
CA ALA A 358 -11.58 -56.12 -3.87
C ALA A 358 -10.80 -57.43 -4.10
N PRO A 359 -10.25 -58.09 -3.07
CA PRO A 359 -9.55 -59.36 -3.24
C PRO A 359 -10.52 -60.47 -3.66
N VAL A 360 -10.20 -61.13 -4.79
CA VAL A 360 -10.90 -62.31 -5.28
C VAL A 360 -10.65 -63.46 -4.30
N VAL A 361 -11.66 -63.79 -3.51
CA VAL A 361 -11.67 -65.00 -2.66
C VAL A 361 -11.82 -66.25 -3.55
N ARG A 362 -10.69 -66.94 -3.83
CA ARG A 362 -10.74 -68.29 -4.44
C ARG A 362 -11.23 -69.29 -3.40
N ARG A 363 -12.50 -69.71 -3.55
CA ARG A 363 -12.99 -70.94 -2.88
C ARG A 363 -12.29 -72.15 -3.49
N ARG A 364 -11.51 -72.85 -2.69
CA ARG A 364 -11.07 -74.22 -3.01
C ARG A 364 -12.23 -75.18 -2.76
N ARG A 365 -12.48 -76.02 -3.76
CA ARG A 365 -13.23 -77.28 -3.60
C ARG A 365 -12.29 -78.38 -3.11
#